data_1620df81f53ad98bf2fa103818d42297
#
_entry.id   1620df81f53ad98bf2fa103818d42297
#
_cell.length_a   1.000
_cell.length_b   1.000
_cell.length_c   1.000
_cell.angle_alpha   90.00
_cell.angle_beta   90.00
_cell.angle_gamma   90.00
#
_symmetry.space_group_name_H-M   'P 1'
#
loop_
_entity.id
_entity.type
_entity.pdbx_description
1 polymer ?
#
loop_
_entity_poly.entity_id
_entity_poly.type
_entity_poly.pdbx_seq_one_letter_code
_entity_poly.pdbx_strand_id
1 'polypeptide(L)'
;IPGIWENGTPYCHGGTFKVVADCLLGRGDKAYETITKILPDADSNPSDESGCEPYVVTNMYFGPDNPRKGETLFAWVTGTAGWMFRAITQYMLGFHPSYNSFTVNPCVPSDWKEVTMTRVFRGDTYKVTVKNESGAQSGVKKLTVDGNAVDGNEVEIFDDGKTHEIIVEM
;
A
#
# COMPACT_ATOMS: atom_id res chain seq x y z
N ILE A 1 -11.75 -4.30 -29.63
CA ILE A 1 -10.47 -4.99 -29.84
C ILE A 1 -10.18 -5.79 -28.56
N PRO A 2 -9.87 -7.10 -28.65
CA PRO A 2 -9.54 -7.90 -27.45
C PRO A 2 -8.32 -7.34 -26.70
N GLY A 3 -8.32 -7.49 -25.39
CA GLY A 3 -7.21 -7.09 -24.51
C GLY A 3 -7.03 -5.59 -24.31
N ILE A 4 -8.04 -4.77 -24.61
CA ILE A 4 -8.01 -3.33 -24.32
C ILE A 4 -9.34 -2.87 -23.70
N TRP A 5 -9.27 -1.86 -22.84
CA TRP A 5 -10.38 -1.31 -22.08
C TRP A 5 -11.15 -2.41 -21.31
N GLU A 6 -12.47 -2.36 -21.31
CA GLU A 6 -13.35 -3.33 -20.64
C GLU A 6 -13.27 -4.75 -21.27
N ASN A 7 -12.53 -4.92 -22.36
CA ASN A 7 -12.42 -6.16 -23.09
C ASN A 7 -11.13 -6.94 -22.78
N GLY A 8 -10.86 -7.18 -21.51
CA GLY A 8 -9.79 -8.04 -21.04
C GLY A 8 -8.46 -7.36 -20.71
N THR A 9 -8.47 -6.04 -20.40
CA THR A 9 -7.29 -5.32 -19.96
C THR A 9 -7.02 -5.55 -18.47
N PRO A 10 -5.77 -5.74 -18.01
CA PRO A 10 -5.39 -5.57 -16.61
C PRO A 10 -5.46 -4.09 -16.22
N TYR A 11 -6.52 -3.70 -15.51
CA TYR A 11 -6.78 -2.32 -15.10
C TYR A 11 -6.14 -2.03 -13.74
N CYS A 12 -4.91 -1.51 -13.74
CA CYS A 12 -4.11 -1.30 -12.53
C CYS A 12 -4.74 -0.28 -11.58
N HIS A 13 -5.36 0.79 -12.11
CA HIS A 13 -6.07 1.75 -11.26
C HIS A 13 -7.20 1.07 -10.47
N GLY A 14 -8.03 0.27 -11.13
CA GLY A 14 -9.04 -0.55 -10.44
C GLY A 14 -8.43 -1.58 -9.49
N GLY A 15 -7.26 -2.13 -9.83
CA GLY A 15 -6.50 -3.02 -8.97
C GLY A 15 -6.13 -2.39 -7.62
N THR A 16 -5.88 -1.08 -7.56
CA THR A 16 -5.62 -0.40 -6.29
C THR A 16 -6.85 -0.39 -5.37
N PHE A 17 -8.06 -0.31 -5.92
CA PHE A 17 -9.29 -0.40 -5.13
C PHE A 17 -9.49 -1.80 -4.54
N LYS A 18 -9.09 -2.84 -5.28
CA LYS A 18 -9.06 -4.20 -4.77
C LYS A 18 -8.07 -4.33 -3.60
N VAL A 19 -6.88 -3.72 -3.69
CA VAL A 19 -5.91 -3.69 -2.57
C VAL A 19 -6.55 -3.10 -1.32
N VAL A 20 -7.21 -1.94 -1.45
CA VAL A 20 -7.91 -1.29 -0.33
C VAL A 20 -9.00 -2.20 0.24
N ALA A 21 -9.81 -2.82 -0.62
CA ALA A 21 -10.89 -3.71 -0.19
C ALA A 21 -10.34 -4.94 0.55
N ASP A 22 -9.26 -5.57 0.06
CA ASP A 22 -8.64 -6.70 0.73
C ASP A 22 -8.05 -6.29 2.10
N CYS A 23 -7.43 -5.10 2.21
CA CYS A 23 -6.96 -4.58 3.50
C CYS A 23 -8.12 -4.36 4.49
N LEU A 24 -9.24 -3.77 4.04
CA LEU A 24 -10.43 -3.58 4.88
C LEU A 24 -11.06 -4.90 5.34
N LEU A 25 -10.86 -5.97 4.58
CA LEU A 25 -11.31 -7.32 4.93
C LEU A 25 -10.27 -8.12 5.73
N GLY A 26 -9.13 -7.51 6.11
CA GLY A 26 -8.05 -8.18 6.84
C GLY A 26 -7.29 -9.23 6.03
N ARG A 27 -7.22 -9.08 4.71
CA ARG A 27 -6.61 -10.03 3.77
C ARG A 27 -5.27 -9.54 3.26
N GLY A 28 -4.28 -9.38 4.14
CA GLY A 28 -2.96 -8.81 3.82
C GLY A 28 -2.22 -9.54 2.70
N ASP A 29 -2.23 -10.87 2.71
CA ASP A 29 -1.60 -11.68 1.64
C ASP A 29 -2.22 -11.40 0.28
N LYS A 30 -3.55 -11.26 0.20
CA LYS A 30 -4.26 -10.97 -1.06
C LYS A 30 -4.03 -9.53 -1.53
N ALA A 31 -3.95 -8.59 -0.62
CA ALA A 31 -3.63 -7.20 -0.93
C ALA A 31 -2.23 -7.12 -1.54
N TYR A 32 -1.25 -7.76 -0.91
CA TYR A 32 0.14 -7.78 -1.38
C TYR A 32 0.30 -8.53 -2.71
N GLU A 33 -0.36 -9.68 -2.89
CA GLU A 33 -0.40 -10.38 -4.17
C GLU A 33 -0.88 -9.49 -5.30
N THR A 34 -1.89 -8.64 -5.05
CA THR A 34 -2.39 -7.70 -6.06
C THR A 34 -1.38 -6.59 -6.34
N ILE A 35 -0.75 -6.03 -5.29
CA ILE A 35 0.29 -5.00 -5.43
C ILE A 35 1.42 -5.51 -6.32
N THR A 36 1.97 -6.67 -6.03
CA THR A 36 3.10 -7.24 -6.80
C THR A 36 2.78 -7.52 -8.25
N LYS A 37 1.50 -7.77 -8.57
CA LYS A 37 1.04 -8.00 -9.96
C LYS A 37 0.85 -6.73 -10.78
N ILE A 38 0.70 -5.57 -10.15
CA ILE A 38 0.39 -4.32 -10.84
C ILE A 38 1.48 -3.26 -10.71
N LEU A 39 2.45 -3.45 -9.81
CA LEU A 39 3.64 -2.60 -9.75
C LEU A 39 4.55 -2.87 -10.94
N PRO A 40 5.29 -1.85 -11.40
CA PRO A 40 6.33 -2.05 -12.40
C PRO A 40 7.41 -2.99 -11.85
N ASP A 41 7.84 -3.92 -12.70
CA ASP A 41 8.87 -4.89 -12.39
C ASP A 41 9.79 -5.04 -13.61
N ALA A 42 11.03 -4.60 -13.45
CA ALA A 42 12.01 -4.61 -14.54
C ALA A 42 12.44 -6.02 -14.97
N ASP A 43 12.25 -7.03 -14.11
CA ASP A 43 12.65 -8.41 -14.42
C ASP A 43 11.56 -9.16 -15.18
N SER A 44 10.28 -8.97 -14.80
CA SER A 44 9.15 -9.67 -15.42
C SER A 44 8.48 -8.91 -16.56
N ASN A 45 8.63 -7.58 -16.61
CA ASN A 45 8.09 -6.74 -17.69
C ASN A 45 9.03 -5.52 -17.92
N PRO A 46 10.20 -5.72 -18.52
CA PRO A 46 11.21 -4.69 -18.71
C PRO A 46 10.73 -3.57 -19.64
N SER A 47 11.42 -2.43 -19.60
CA SER A 47 11.01 -1.21 -20.30
C SER A 47 10.92 -1.33 -21.82
N ASP A 48 11.73 -2.19 -22.43
CA ASP A 48 11.70 -2.47 -23.87
C ASP A 48 10.48 -3.33 -24.27
N GLU A 49 9.90 -4.09 -23.34
CA GLU A 49 8.65 -4.84 -23.53
C GLU A 49 7.44 -4.01 -23.11
N SER A 50 7.50 -3.37 -21.93
CA SER A 50 6.39 -2.58 -21.40
C SER A 50 6.16 -1.25 -22.12
N GLY A 51 7.19 -0.71 -22.77
CA GLY A 51 7.12 0.58 -23.45
C GLY A 51 7.05 1.79 -22.51
N CYS A 52 7.39 1.62 -21.22
CA CYS A 52 7.47 2.72 -20.26
C CYS A 52 8.67 2.55 -19.32
N GLU A 53 8.97 3.60 -18.56
CA GLU A 53 10.05 3.58 -17.58
C GLU A 53 9.78 2.54 -16.47
N PRO A 54 10.81 1.84 -15.94
CA PRO A 54 10.66 0.69 -15.06
C PRO A 54 10.11 1.03 -13.66
N TYR A 55 9.94 2.31 -13.35
CA TYR A 55 9.39 2.80 -12.07
C TYR A 55 7.99 3.41 -12.22
N VAL A 56 7.41 3.41 -13.42
CA VAL A 56 6.12 4.05 -13.68
C VAL A 56 4.97 3.09 -13.42
N VAL A 57 4.08 3.47 -12.52
CA VAL A 57 2.83 2.75 -12.28
C VAL A 57 1.80 3.15 -13.34
N THR A 58 1.49 2.25 -14.25
CA THR A 58 0.59 2.50 -15.36
C THR A 58 -0.90 2.45 -14.96
N ASN A 59 -1.75 3.03 -15.80
CA ASN A 59 -3.19 2.88 -15.67
C ASN A 59 -3.67 1.47 -16.00
N MET A 60 -3.13 0.89 -17.08
CA MET A 60 -3.46 -0.44 -17.55
C MET A 60 -2.37 -1.00 -18.47
N TYR A 61 -2.41 -2.30 -18.69
CA TYR A 61 -1.62 -2.99 -19.69
C TYR A 61 -2.52 -3.55 -20.80
N PHE A 62 -1.99 -3.75 -21.99
CA PHE A 62 -2.67 -4.56 -22.97
C PHE A 62 -2.79 -6.00 -22.46
N GLY A 63 -3.99 -6.53 -22.50
CA GLY A 63 -4.30 -7.86 -22.00
C GLY A 63 -3.79 -9.00 -22.88
N PRO A 64 -3.91 -10.26 -22.41
CA PRO A 64 -3.27 -11.43 -23.04
C PRO A 64 -3.75 -11.73 -24.45
N ASP A 65 -4.95 -11.32 -24.81
CA ASP A 65 -5.55 -11.55 -26.14
C ASP A 65 -5.22 -10.43 -27.14
N ASN A 66 -4.38 -9.47 -26.74
CA ASN A 66 -3.92 -8.39 -27.62
C ASN A 66 -2.52 -8.70 -28.19
N PRO A 67 -2.24 -8.40 -29.48
CA PRO A 67 -0.91 -8.54 -30.03
C PRO A 67 0.19 -7.75 -29.28
N ARG A 68 -0.20 -6.69 -28.56
CA ARG A 68 0.67 -5.84 -27.76
C ARG A 68 0.60 -6.19 -26.26
N LYS A 69 0.29 -7.44 -25.92
CA LYS A 69 0.18 -7.89 -24.52
C LYS A 69 1.40 -7.48 -23.69
N GLY A 70 1.16 -6.93 -22.49
CA GLY A 70 2.21 -6.49 -21.57
C GLY A 70 2.70 -5.06 -21.80
N GLU A 71 2.43 -4.45 -22.97
CA GLU A 71 2.71 -3.03 -23.15
C GLU A 71 1.76 -2.16 -22.30
N THR A 72 2.27 -1.03 -21.85
CA THR A 72 1.50 -0.09 -21.03
C THR A 72 0.56 0.77 -21.86
N LEU A 73 -0.54 1.14 -21.25
CA LEU A 73 -1.48 2.11 -21.81
C LEU A 73 -1.78 3.17 -20.75
N PHE A 74 -1.56 4.45 -21.10
CA PHE A 74 -1.66 5.59 -20.18
C PHE A 74 -0.70 5.49 -18.97
N ALA A 75 0.59 5.37 -19.24
CA ALA A 75 1.62 5.23 -18.22
C ALA A 75 1.64 6.40 -17.21
N TRP A 76 1.55 7.64 -17.66
CA TRP A 76 1.61 8.83 -16.79
C TRP A 76 0.25 9.45 -16.47
N VAL A 77 -0.75 9.21 -17.31
CA VAL A 77 -2.09 9.81 -17.17
C VAL A 77 -3.00 8.84 -16.42
N THR A 78 -2.82 8.77 -15.10
CA THR A 78 -3.55 7.81 -14.27
C THR A 78 -3.57 8.22 -12.79
N GLY A 79 -4.62 7.83 -12.08
CA GLY A 79 -4.68 7.90 -10.62
C GLY A 79 -4.00 6.72 -9.90
N THR A 80 -3.45 5.73 -10.63
CA THR A 80 -2.92 4.48 -10.05
C THR A 80 -1.82 4.76 -9.02
N ALA A 81 -0.84 5.62 -9.33
CA ALA A 81 0.27 5.90 -8.42
C ALA A 81 -0.20 6.52 -7.10
N GLY A 82 -1.08 7.53 -7.17
CA GLY A 82 -1.64 8.18 -5.98
C GLY A 82 -2.49 7.22 -5.13
N TRP A 83 -3.31 6.39 -5.78
CA TRP A 83 -4.10 5.37 -5.10
C TRP A 83 -3.24 4.25 -4.53
N MET A 84 -2.18 3.82 -5.23
CA MET A 84 -1.24 2.83 -4.74
C MET A 84 -0.50 3.34 -3.49
N PHE A 85 0.00 4.58 -3.54
CA PHE A 85 0.62 5.22 -2.39
C PHE A 85 -0.34 5.23 -1.19
N ARG A 86 -1.59 5.61 -1.40
CA ARG A 86 -2.62 5.61 -0.36
C ARG A 86 -2.94 4.20 0.13
N ALA A 87 -3.11 3.24 -0.78
CA ALA A 87 -3.40 1.85 -0.43
C ALA A 87 -2.29 1.24 0.45
N ILE A 88 -1.03 1.50 0.12
CA ILE A 88 0.10 1.02 0.90
C ILE A 88 0.20 1.75 2.25
N THR A 89 0.23 3.08 2.24
CA THR A 89 0.52 3.83 3.48
C THR A 89 -0.63 3.84 4.46
N GLN A 90 -1.87 3.99 3.97
CA GLN A 90 -3.04 4.07 4.85
C GLN A 90 -3.65 2.71 5.17
N TYR A 91 -3.77 1.83 4.19
CA TYR A 91 -4.50 0.58 4.39
C TYR A 91 -3.61 -0.62 4.68
N MET A 92 -2.47 -0.76 4.00
CA MET A 92 -1.55 -1.87 4.28
C MET A 92 -0.68 -1.60 5.51
N LEU A 93 0.04 -0.47 5.55
CA LEU A 93 0.85 -0.07 6.70
C LEU A 93 0.01 0.55 7.83
N GLY A 94 -1.23 0.90 7.54
CA GLY A 94 -2.27 1.21 8.51
C GLY A 94 -2.23 2.61 9.11
N PHE A 95 -1.51 3.58 8.54
CA PHE A 95 -1.50 4.95 9.04
C PHE A 95 -2.67 5.75 8.46
N HIS A 96 -3.77 5.82 9.20
CA HIS A 96 -4.99 6.53 8.79
C HIS A 96 -5.07 7.92 9.43
N PRO A 97 -4.79 8.99 8.68
CA PRO A 97 -4.90 10.35 9.20
C PRO A 97 -6.35 10.75 9.49
N SER A 98 -6.55 11.47 10.57
CA SER A 98 -7.78 12.14 10.96
C SER A 98 -7.53 13.65 11.16
N TYR A 99 -8.51 14.37 11.68
CA TYR A 99 -8.36 15.81 11.87
C TYR A 99 -7.34 16.17 12.97
N ASN A 100 -7.47 15.60 14.17
CA ASN A 100 -6.61 15.84 15.33
C ASN A 100 -5.84 14.59 15.78
N SER A 101 -5.90 13.52 15.02
CA SER A 101 -5.33 12.23 15.38
C SER A 101 -4.97 11.44 14.13
N PHE A 102 -4.43 10.27 14.32
CA PHE A 102 -4.37 9.21 13.33
C PHE A 102 -4.56 7.86 14.02
N THR A 103 -5.09 6.90 13.31
CA THR A 103 -5.10 5.52 13.80
C THR A 103 -4.01 4.71 13.13
N VAL A 104 -3.49 3.70 13.86
CA VAL A 104 -2.57 2.73 13.28
C VAL A 104 -3.24 1.36 13.27
N ASN A 105 -3.58 0.87 12.08
CA ASN A 105 -4.30 -0.38 11.90
C ASN A 105 -3.75 -1.14 10.68
N PRO A 106 -2.60 -1.82 10.82
CA PRO A 106 -1.93 -2.48 9.71
C PRO A 106 -2.70 -3.69 9.19
N CYS A 107 -2.58 -3.91 7.87
CA CYS A 107 -3.01 -5.13 7.20
C CYS A 107 -1.88 -5.60 6.27
N VAL A 108 -1.01 -6.47 6.78
CA VAL A 108 0.24 -6.88 6.14
C VAL A 108 0.25 -8.36 5.78
N PRO A 109 1.14 -8.80 4.89
CA PRO A 109 1.34 -10.23 4.62
C PRO A 109 1.68 -11.01 5.88
N SER A 110 1.19 -12.24 5.95
CA SER A 110 1.38 -13.13 7.12
C SER A 110 2.83 -13.53 7.37
N ASP A 111 3.67 -13.49 6.35
CA ASP A 111 5.10 -13.80 6.41
C ASP A 111 5.98 -12.60 6.81
N TRP A 112 5.44 -11.38 6.79
CA TRP A 112 6.17 -10.20 7.27
C TRP A 112 6.24 -10.21 8.79
N LYS A 113 7.45 -10.32 9.33
CA LYS A 113 7.67 -10.31 10.79
C LYS A 113 7.82 -8.93 11.35
N GLU A 114 8.40 -8.04 10.58
CA GLU A 114 8.53 -6.64 10.94
C GLU A 114 8.48 -5.77 9.68
N VAL A 115 7.83 -4.63 9.78
CA VAL A 115 7.86 -3.58 8.76
C VAL A 115 7.89 -2.21 9.43
N THR A 116 8.64 -1.29 8.83
CA THR A 116 8.78 0.08 9.33
C THR A 116 8.30 1.10 8.30
N MET A 117 7.73 2.18 8.79
CA MET A 117 7.34 3.34 8.00
C MET A 117 7.71 4.62 8.73
N THR A 118 8.28 5.59 8.00
CA THR A 118 8.43 6.96 8.50
C THR A 118 7.42 7.86 7.81
N ARG A 119 6.62 8.57 8.59
CA ARG A 119 5.59 9.49 8.09
C ARG A 119 5.75 10.86 8.70
N VAL A 120 5.85 11.90 7.87
CA VAL A 120 5.69 13.28 8.31
C VAL A 120 4.21 13.62 8.23
N PHE A 121 3.64 14.05 9.34
CA PHE A 121 2.23 14.40 9.41
C PHE A 121 2.05 15.56 10.40
N ARG A 122 1.45 16.65 9.95
CA ARG A 122 1.18 17.87 10.72
C ARG A 122 2.38 18.45 11.49
N GLY A 123 3.55 18.45 10.85
CA GLY A 123 4.77 19.02 11.43
C GLY A 123 5.63 18.03 12.21
N ASP A 124 5.05 16.93 12.69
CA ASP A 124 5.77 15.89 13.42
C ASP A 124 6.22 14.76 12.50
N THR A 125 7.21 14.01 12.93
CA THR A 125 7.68 12.79 12.26
C THR A 125 7.32 11.57 13.10
N TYR A 126 6.62 10.62 12.50
CA TYR A 126 6.23 9.37 13.15
C TYR A 126 7.00 8.20 12.54
N LYS A 127 7.78 7.49 13.36
CA LYS A 127 8.42 6.23 13.00
C LYS A 127 7.57 5.08 13.51
N VAL A 128 6.86 4.44 12.60
CA VAL A 128 5.96 3.34 12.93
C VAL A 128 6.66 2.02 12.65
N THR A 129 6.78 1.17 13.66
CA THR A 129 7.27 -0.20 13.54
C THR A 129 6.16 -1.17 13.86
N VAL A 130 5.76 -1.97 12.89
CA VAL A 130 4.79 -3.06 13.05
C VAL A 130 5.55 -4.36 13.29
N LYS A 131 5.29 -5.02 14.43
CA LYS A 131 5.85 -6.33 14.80
C LYS A 131 4.76 -7.39 14.69
N ASN A 132 5.02 -8.41 13.87
CA ASN A 132 4.05 -9.45 13.55
C ASN A 132 4.63 -10.86 13.79
N GLU A 133 4.99 -11.16 15.01
CA GLU A 133 5.50 -12.49 15.39
C GLU A 133 4.46 -13.60 15.14
N SER A 134 3.20 -13.27 15.32
CA SER A 134 2.09 -14.22 15.19
C SER A 134 1.77 -14.64 13.76
N GLY A 135 2.22 -13.89 12.75
CA GLY A 135 1.80 -14.07 11.35
C GLY A 135 0.35 -13.66 11.09
N ALA A 136 -0.20 -12.75 11.91
CA ALA A 136 -1.53 -12.19 11.67
C ALA A 136 -1.52 -11.31 10.43
N GLN A 137 -2.61 -11.29 9.69
CA GLN A 137 -2.74 -10.40 8.53
C GLN A 137 -3.34 -9.03 8.89
N SER A 138 -3.99 -8.92 10.05
CA SER A 138 -4.59 -7.66 10.52
C SER A 138 -4.81 -7.69 12.03
N GLY A 139 -5.11 -6.51 12.59
CA GLY A 139 -5.42 -6.33 14.01
C GLY A 139 -4.24 -5.83 14.82
N VAL A 140 -4.55 -5.09 15.88
CA VAL A 140 -3.59 -4.51 16.82
C VAL A 140 -3.83 -5.12 18.19
N LYS A 141 -2.82 -5.81 18.74
CA LYS A 141 -2.84 -6.33 20.12
C LYS A 141 -2.37 -5.29 21.11
N LYS A 142 -1.36 -4.53 20.73
CA LYS A 142 -0.78 -3.51 21.58
C LYS A 142 -0.19 -2.38 20.74
N LEU A 143 -0.38 -1.16 21.22
CA LEU A 143 0.22 0.05 20.68
C LEU A 143 1.04 0.74 21.77
N THR A 144 2.26 1.18 21.45
CA THR A 144 3.04 2.06 22.30
C THR A 144 3.51 3.28 21.51
N VAL A 145 3.53 4.43 22.17
CA VAL A 145 4.04 5.68 21.63
C VAL A 145 5.11 6.21 22.59
N ASP A 146 6.33 6.39 22.12
CA ASP A 146 7.49 6.82 22.92
C ASP A 146 7.67 5.97 24.20
N GLY A 147 7.45 4.67 24.08
CA GLY A 147 7.56 3.69 25.17
C GLY A 147 6.33 3.59 26.09
N ASN A 148 5.34 4.45 25.94
CA ASN A 148 4.12 4.43 26.75
C ASN A 148 3.00 3.66 26.04
N ALA A 149 2.31 2.77 26.75
CA ALA A 149 1.17 2.05 26.19
C ALA A 149 -0.01 2.99 25.94
N VAL A 150 -0.67 2.79 24.81
CA VAL A 150 -1.87 3.51 24.40
C VAL A 150 -3.03 2.52 24.38
N ASP A 151 -4.18 2.93 24.89
CA ASP A 151 -5.41 2.13 24.81
C ASP A 151 -6.03 2.28 23.42
N GLY A 152 -6.32 1.14 22.80
CA GLY A 152 -6.78 1.12 21.41
C GLY A 152 -5.66 1.32 20.39
N ASN A 153 -5.98 1.99 19.27
CA ASN A 153 -5.05 2.19 18.16
C ASN A 153 -5.05 3.64 17.60
N GLU A 154 -5.62 4.58 18.33
CA GLU A 154 -5.66 5.99 17.97
C GLU A 154 -4.58 6.77 18.73
N VAL A 155 -3.86 7.63 18.00
CA VAL A 155 -2.78 8.47 18.52
C VAL A 155 -3.13 9.93 18.23
N GLU A 156 -3.15 10.77 19.28
CA GLU A 156 -3.32 12.21 19.13
C GLU A 156 -2.06 12.84 18.50
N ILE A 157 -2.25 13.94 17.77
CA ILE A 157 -1.14 14.72 17.20
C ILE A 157 -0.40 15.45 18.33
N PHE A 158 0.93 15.38 18.33
CA PHE A 158 1.74 16.03 19.34
C PHE A 158 1.94 17.55 19.07
N ASP A 159 2.06 17.94 17.78
CA ASP A 159 2.27 19.31 17.33
C ASP A 159 3.48 19.98 18.01
N ASP A 160 4.58 19.22 18.17
CA ASP A 160 5.80 19.67 18.84
C ASP A 160 7.05 19.70 17.95
N GLY A 161 6.89 19.34 16.67
CA GLY A 161 7.95 19.33 15.65
C GLY A 161 8.99 18.24 15.82
N LYS A 162 8.73 17.23 16.68
CA LYS A 162 9.72 16.17 16.98
C LYS A 162 9.42 14.88 16.21
N THR A 163 10.27 13.89 16.50
CA THR A 163 10.10 12.52 16.04
C THR A 163 9.56 11.66 17.17
N HIS A 164 8.45 10.95 16.91
CA HIS A 164 7.79 10.02 17.83
C HIS A 164 7.93 8.59 17.33
N GLU A 165 8.24 7.68 18.24
CA GLU A 165 8.36 6.26 17.95
C GLU A 165 7.06 5.54 18.30
N ILE A 166 6.50 4.85 17.31
CA ILE A 166 5.27 4.07 17.44
C ILE A 166 5.59 2.61 17.20
N ILE A 167 5.26 1.75 18.15
CA ILE A 167 5.41 0.30 18.02
C ILE A 167 4.02 -0.33 18.08
N VAL A 168 3.70 -1.11 17.06
CA VAL A 168 2.45 -1.88 16.95
C VAL A 168 2.79 -3.36 17.02
N GLU A 169 2.16 -4.08 17.93
CA GLU A 169 2.21 -5.55 18.01
C GLU A 169 0.91 -6.13 17.45
N MET A 170 1.02 -7.06 16.49
CA MET A 170 -0.10 -7.76 15.84
C MET A 170 -0.31 -9.16 16.39
#